data_ab6d1c26076a99c02d17a3135abd742e
#
_entry.id   ab6d1c26076a99c02d17a3135abd742e
#
_cell.length_a   1.000
_cell.length_b   1.000
_cell.length_c   1.000
_cell.angle_alpha   90.00
_cell.angle_beta   90.00
_cell.angle_gamma   90.00
#
_symmetry.space_group_name_H-M   'P 1'
#
loop_
_entity.id
_entity.type
_entity.pdbx_description
1 polymer ?
#
loop_
_entity_poly.entity_id
_entity_poly.type
_entity_poly.pdbx_seq_one_letter_code
_entity_poly.pdbx_strand_id
1 'polypeptide(L)'
;MSDKDKDSAPCPDLEPQRNPPTSENAPDGGYGWVVTTSVAIVNGHSWGINAAYSVFLAHFLKEGTFAGATALMYAAAGSLSVGVMMIISPIATIMARELGTRPTMLTGAVVQSISLVCASLSTKIWHLFLSQGVLFGIGMGLLFLPSYGIISQWFTKRRALANGIAIAGAGLGGLAYSLATGAIIRNMGLDLAYRILAIVSAVANITCTLLIKTRYGAQATRLAFDTSLLFKPEYLLILGYGAFSMLGYFVLIFTLANYANVIGLNSSQASMIPAFFMLGQAIGRPIVGWLSDRFGRINLTFIMSFTTGILILALWINANSFGVLLTFALVVGLSAGVFWVNISPILVEVMGLTNLASGLSCLWVAMAAPSTLSAPIALEIYTGTGSYLGAQLFTGFMYIASAVCVFVLRMWQINRRIRDKVDSSAISGLTDNNEEEHGERQGWTLKCLRWETV
;
A
#
# COMPACT_ATOMS: atom_id res chain seq x y z
N MET A 1 -28.75 68.72 26.27
CA MET A 1 -29.53 68.35 25.07
C MET A 1 -28.64 67.57 24.16
N SER A 2 -29.06 66.42 23.94
CA SER A 2 -28.96 65.44 22.84
C SER A 2 -27.60 64.74 22.82
N ASP A 3 -27.47 63.58 23.34
CA ASP A 3 -28.04 62.28 22.93
C ASP A 3 -27.45 61.75 21.63
N LYS A 4 -26.62 60.73 21.75
CA LYS A 4 -26.55 59.60 20.85
C LYS A 4 -25.57 58.51 21.37
N ASP A 5 -26.06 57.71 22.28
CA ASP A 5 -25.61 56.31 22.38
C ASP A 5 -25.83 55.64 21.06
N LYS A 6 -24.78 55.19 20.41
CA LYS A 6 -24.82 54.25 19.30
C LYS A 6 -24.39 52.89 19.82
N ASP A 7 -25.37 52.02 19.88
CA ASP A 7 -25.25 50.58 19.99
C ASP A 7 -24.03 50.02 19.28
N SER A 8 -23.04 49.58 20.05
CA SER A 8 -21.99 48.70 19.58
C SER A 8 -22.57 47.24 19.70
N ALA A 9 -23.02 46.71 18.57
CA ALA A 9 -23.33 45.30 18.48
C ALA A 9 -22.10 44.48 18.90
N PRO A 10 -22.24 43.42 19.72
CA PRO A 10 -21.11 42.56 20.07
C PRO A 10 -20.61 41.87 18.80
N CYS A 11 -19.29 41.98 18.58
CA CYS A 11 -18.60 41.17 17.55
C CYS A 11 -18.97 39.70 17.80
N PRO A 12 -19.33 38.94 16.74
CA PRO A 12 -19.51 37.51 16.87
C PRO A 12 -18.17 36.92 17.31
N ASP A 13 -18.20 36.16 18.40
CA ASP A 13 -17.08 35.41 18.95
C ASP A 13 -16.46 34.59 17.80
N LEU A 14 -15.29 35.03 17.35
CA LEU A 14 -14.46 34.24 16.46
C LEU A 14 -14.09 32.96 17.23
N GLU A 15 -14.72 31.86 16.89
CA GLU A 15 -14.27 30.56 17.35
C GLU A 15 -12.74 30.49 17.17
N PRO A 16 -12.00 30.04 18.20
CA PRO A 16 -10.54 29.97 18.11
C PRO A 16 -10.19 29.09 16.90
N GLN A 17 -9.54 29.69 15.90
CA GLN A 17 -9.00 28.96 14.73
C GLN A 17 -8.16 27.82 15.30
N ARG A 18 -8.66 26.60 15.23
CA ARG A 18 -7.87 25.41 15.54
C ARG A 18 -6.65 25.43 14.64
N ASN A 19 -5.50 25.63 15.24
CA ASN A 19 -4.23 25.54 14.56
C ASN A 19 -4.18 24.32 13.65
N PRO A 20 -3.67 24.43 12.43
CA PRO A 20 -3.57 23.27 11.54
C PRO A 20 -2.83 22.15 12.26
N PRO A 21 -3.25 20.89 12.06
CA PRO A 21 -2.69 19.75 12.78
C PRO A 21 -1.20 19.62 12.50
N THR A 22 -0.38 19.97 13.46
CA THR A 22 1.05 19.66 13.44
C THR A 22 1.23 18.20 13.82
N SER A 23 2.14 17.50 13.15
CA SER A 23 2.44 16.09 13.42
C SER A 23 2.96 15.86 14.87
N GLU A 24 3.33 16.91 15.58
CA GLU A 24 3.93 16.88 16.91
C GLU A 24 2.98 16.45 18.04
N ASN A 25 1.67 16.50 17.83
CA ASN A 25 0.67 16.21 18.86
C ASN A 25 -0.01 14.83 18.76
N ALA A 26 0.57 13.86 18.05
CA ALA A 26 0.01 12.51 18.01
C ALA A 26 0.27 11.76 19.34
N PRO A 27 -0.71 11.00 19.88
CA PRO A 27 -0.57 10.34 21.19
C PRO A 27 0.40 9.16 21.19
N ASP A 28 0.86 8.66 20.01
CA ASP A 28 1.76 7.50 19.84
C ASP A 28 1.33 6.23 20.61
N GLY A 29 0.02 6.07 20.85
CA GLY A 29 -0.51 4.93 21.59
C GLY A 29 -2.02 5.02 21.90
N GLY A 30 -2.45 4.35 22.94
CA GLY A 30 -3.83 4.35 23.39
C GLY A 30 -4.80 3.81 22.34
N TYR A 31 -5.87 4.55 22.05
CA TYR A 31 -6.87 4.17 21.05
C TYR A 31 -6.31 4.03 19.62
N GLY A 32 -5.14 4.60 19.34
CA GLY A 32 -4.45 4.41 18.07
C GLY A 32 -4.18 2.94 17.75
N TRP A 33 -3.91 2.10 18.76
CA TRP A 33 -3.75 0.67 18.55
C TRP A 33 -5.06 -0.05 18.20
N VAL A 34 -6.20 0.40 18.74
CA VAL A 34 -7.52 -0.11 18.34
C VAL A 34 -7.80 0.22 16.87
N VAL A 35 -7.48 1.44 16.45
CA VAL A 35 -7.58 1.84 15.03
C VAL A 35 -6.67 0.99 14.16
N THR A 36 -5.40 0.79 14.55
CA THR A 36 -4.43 -0.04 13.81
C THR A 36 -4.92 -1.48 13.65
N THR A 37 -5.41 -2.10 14.73
CA THR A 37 -5.94 -3.47 14.69
C THR A 37 -7.21 -3.53 13.83
N SER A 38 -8.11 -2.55 13.93
CA SER A 38 -9.30 -2.48 13.08
C SER A 38 -8.94 -2.37 11.60
N VAL A 39 -7.95 -1.54 11.24
CA VAL A 39 -7.43 -1.44 9.87
C VAL A 39 -6.77 -2.74 9.43
N ALA A 40 -6.04 -3.44 10.31
CA ALA A 40 -5.46 -4.75 10.00
C ALA A 40 -6.54 -5.78 9.66
N ILE A 41 -7.63 -5.82 10.42
CA ILE A 41 -8.78 -6.70 10.16
C ILE A 41 -9.44 -6.32 8.84
N VAL A 42 -9.71 -5.04 8.58
CA VAL A 42 -10.25 -4.58 7.28
C VAL A 42 -9.34 -5.00 6.11
N ASN A 43 -8.03 -4.87 6.25
CA ASN A 43 -7.07 -5.33 5.23
C ASN A 43 -7.12 -6.85 5.05
N GLY A 44 -7.29 -7.61 6.13
CA GLY A 44 -7.46 -9.06 6.07
C GLY A 44 -8.71 -9.48 5.29
N HIS A 45 -9.81 -8.71 5.44
CA HIS A 45 -11.10 -9.01 4.81
C HIS A 45 -11.30 -8.34 3.44
N SER A 46 -10.39 -7.50 3.00
CA SER A 46 -10.36 -6.92 1.65
C SER A 46 -9.26 -7.53 0.78
N TRP A 47 -8.01 -7.23 1.08
CA TRP A 47 -6.85 -7.79 0.38
C TRP A 47 -6.70 -9.29 0.56
N GLY A 48 -7.09 -9.83 1.74
CA GLY A 48 -7.05 -11.26 2.00
C GLY A 48 -8.02 -12.04 1.11
N ILE A 49 -9.24 -11.55 0.92
CA ILE A 49 -10.21 -12.15 -0.01
C ILE A 49 -9.73 -11.99 -1.46
N ASN A 50 -9.15 -10.85 -1.81
CA ASN A 50 -8.54 -10.66 -3.13
C ASN A 50 -7.43 -11.69 -3.41
N ALA A 51 -6.56 -11.95 -2.43
CA ALA A 51 -5.51 -12.97 -2.56
C ALA A 51 -6.09 -14.40 -2.70
N ALA A 52 -7.19 -14.71 -2.00
CA ALA A 52 -7.88 -15.98 -2.11
C ALA A 52 -8.52 -16.22 -3.49
N TYR A 53 -8.63 -15.19 -4.35
CA TYR A 53 -9.08 -15.35 -5.72
C TYR A 53 -8.24 -16.37 -6.51
N SER A 54 -6.98 -16.57 -6.17
CA SER A 54 -6.13 -17.62 -6.73
C SER A 54 -6.73 -19.02 -6.59
N VAL A 55 -7.47 -19.30 -5.50
CA VAL A 55 -8.16 -20.56 -5.26
C VAL A 55 -9.40 -20.70 -6.15
N PHE A 56 -10.17 -19.60 -6.31
CA PHE A 56 -11.29 -19.56 -7.27
C PHE A 56 -10.79 -19.73 -8.69
N LEU A 57 -9.71 -19.06 -9.07
CA LEU A 57 -9.08 -19.19 -10.38
C LEU A 57 -8.69 -20.64 -10.68
N ALA A 58 -8.04 -21.31 -9.74
CA ALA A 58 -7.68 -22.71 -9.88
C ALA A 58 -8.91 -23.62 -10.08
N HIS A 59 -10.01 -23.35 -9.38
CA HIS A 59 -11.27 -24.06 -9.54
C HIS A 59 -11.90 -23.80 -10.92
N PHE A 60 -11.97 -22.54 -11.36
CA PHE A 60 -12.50 -22.18 -12.69
C PHE A 60 -11.73 -22.83 -13.83
N LEU A 61 -10.41 -22.89 -13.72
CA LEU A 61 -9.55 -23.51 -14.74
C LEU A 61 -9.71 -25.04 -14.78
N LYS A 62 -9.94 -25.65 -13.62
CA LYS A 62 -10.13 -27.10 -13.53
C LYS A 62 -11.49 -27.55 -14.05
N GLU A 63 -12.57 -26.86 -13.66
CA GLU A 63 -13.94 -27.26 -13.97
C GLU A 63 -14.46 -26.64 -15.28
N GLY A 64 -13.76 -25.65 -15.88
CA GLY A 64 -14.23 -24.98 -17.08
C GLY A 64 -15.59 -24.29 -16.89
N THR A 65 -15.82 -23.66 -15.75
CA THR A 65 -17.12 -23.21 -15.23
C THR A 65 -17.90 -22.32 -16.21
N PHE A 66 -17.23 -21.50 -17.01
CA PHE A 66 -17.89 -20.59 -17.97
C PHE A 66 -17.53 -20.98 -19.40
N ALA A 67 -18.53 -21.29 -20.22
CA ALA A 67 -18.32 -21.67 -21.61
C ALA A 67 -17.60 -20.58 -22.41
N GLY A 68 -16.54 -20.95 -23.14
CA GLY A 68 -15.75 -20.05 -23.97
C GLY A 68 -14.78 -19.13 -23.21
N ALA A 69 -14.68 -19.24 -21.88
CA ALA A 69 -13.73 -18.45 -21.10
C ALA A 69 -12.31 -19.02 -21.19
N THR A 70 -11.33 -18.15 -21.45
CA THR A 70 -9.92 -18.50 -21.46
C THR A 70 -9.28 -18.30 -20.09
N ALA A 71 -8.12 -18.95 -19.86
CA ALA A 71 -7.34 -18.74 -18.65
C ALA A 71 -7.00 -17.25 -18.40
N LEU A 72 -6.71 -16.53 -19.47
CA LEU A 72 -6.43 -15.09 -19.42
C LEU A 72 -7.65 -14.27 -18.94
N MET A 73 -8.86 -14.61 -19.38
CA MET A 73 -10.09 -13.96 -18.92
C MET A 73 -10.32 -14.15 -17.42
N TYR A 74 -10.13 -15.36 -16.90
CA TYR A 74 -10.23 -15.62 -15.46
C TYR A 74 -9.17 -14.84 -14.67
N ALA A 75 -7.93 -14.86 -15.11
CA ALA A 75 -6.87 -14.11 -14.45
C ALA A 75 -7.12 -12.58 -14.49
N ALA A 76 -7.59 -12.08 -15.63
CA ALA A 76 -7.94 -10.66 -15.81
C ALA A 76 -9.08 -10.21 -14.87
N ALA A 77 -10.09 -11.05 -14.61
CA ALA A 77 -11.17 -10.72 -13.68
C ALA A 77 -10.64 -10.46 -12.26
N GLY A 78 -9.65 -11.22 -11.80
CA GLY A 78 -9.02 -11.02 -10.49
C GLY A 78 -8.11 -9.78 -10.44
N SER A 79 -7.26 -9.57 -11.44
CA SER A 79 -6.34 -8.43 -11.48
C SER A 79 -7.06 -7.09 -11.71
N LEU A 80 -8.19 -7.09 -12.39
CA LEU A 80 -9.03 -5.91 -12.61
C LEU A 80 -9.46 -5.26 -11.29
N SER A 81 -9.73 -6.05 -10.26
CA SER A 81 -10.11 -5.52 -8.93
C SER A 81 -9.05 -4.62 -8.33
N VAL A 82 -7.77 -4.94 -8.49
CA VAL A 82 -6.64 -4.11 -8.01
C VAL A 82 -6.54 -2.82 -8.82
N GLY A 83 -6.66 -2.88 -10.14
CA GLY A 83 -6.64 -1.71 -11.01
C GLY A 83 -7.79 -0.73 -10.69
N VAL A 84 -9.02 -1.26 -10.57
CA VAL A 84 -10.21 -0.46 -10.22
C VAL A 84 -10.07 0.15 -8.83
N MET A 85 -9.59 -0.62 -7.85
CA MET A 85 -9.32 -0.13 -6.49
C MET A 85 -8.38 1.08 -6.50
N MET A 86 -7.33 1.05 -7.29
CA MET A 86 -6.38 2.16 -7.37
C MET A 86 -6.96 3.37 -8.13
N ILE A 87 -7.66 3.14 -9.23
CA ILE A 87 -8.27 4.20 -10.05
C ILE A 87 -9.36 4.97 -9.28
N ILE A 88 -10.11 4.30 -8.41
CA ILE A 88 -11.20 4.95 -7.64
C ILE A 88 -10.68 5.85 -6.51
N SER A 89 -9.36 5.91 -6.29
CA SER A 89 -8.74 6.65 -5.20
C SER A 89 -9.19 8.12 -5.08
N PRO A 90 -9.30 8.92 -6.16
CA PRO A 90 -9.81 10.29 -6.05
C PRO A 90 -11.25 10.34 -5.53
N ILE A 91 -12.11 9.44 -6.01
CA ILE A 91 -13.51 9.36 -5.59
C ILE A 91 -13.59 8.95 -4.11
N ALA A 92 -12.83 7.94 -3.69
CA ALA A 92 -12.77 7.51 -2.29
C ALA A 92 -12.28 8.65 -1.38
N THR A 93 -11.30 9.43 -1.82
CA THR A 93 -10.77 10.58 -1.08
C THR A 93 -11.79 11.72 -0.98
N ILE A 94 -12.51 12.02 -2.08
CA ILE A 94 -13.61 13.01 -2.10
C ILE A 94 -14.72 12.55 -1.15
N MET A 95 -15.17 11.31 -1.26
CA MET A 95 -16.22 10.77 -0.38
C MET A 95 -15.79 10.80 1.09
N ALA A 96 -14.55 10.45 1.41
CA ALA A 96 -14.04 10.51 2.77
C ALA A 96 -13.96 11.95 3.30
N ARG A 97 -13.72 12.93 2.44
CA ARG A 97 -13.72 14.36 2.79
C ARG A 97 -15.13 14.90 3.00
N GLU A 98 -16.05 14.64 2.09
CA GLU A 98 -17.40 15.24 2.12
C GLU A 98 -18.35 14.50 3.09
N LEU A 99 -18.37 13.19 3.03
CA LEU A 99 -19.25 12.35 3.84
C LEU A 99 -18.62 11.91 5.16
N GLY A 100 -17.29 11.97 5.23
CA GLY A 100 -16.50 11.43 6.35
C GLY A 100 -15.98 10.01 6.08
N THR A 101 -14.95 9.63 6.82
CA THR A 101 -14.25 8.35 6.63
C THR A 101 -15.14 7.14 6.91
N ARG A 102 -15.91 7.16 8.02
CA ARG A 102 -16.77 6.04 8.40
C ARG A 102 -17.86 5.74 7.38
N PRO A 103 -18.70 6.70 6.94
CA PRO A 103 -19.71 6.44 5.92
C PRO A 103 -19.11 5.91 4.62
N THR A 104 -17.97 6.45 4.18
CA THR A 104 -17.27 5.98 2.98
C THR A 104 -16.84 4.52 3.12
N MET A 105 -16.26 4.14 4.25
CA MET A 105 -15.84 2.76 4.50
C MET A 105 -17.05 1.82 4.67
N LEU A 106 -18.15 2.25 5.29
CA LEU A 106 -19.38 1.47 5.38
C LEU A 106 -19.97 1.20 4.00
N THR A 107 -20.03 2.23 3.13
CA THR A 107 -20.42 2.05 1.73
C THR A 107 -19.53 1.03 1.03
N GLY A 108 -18.21 1.11 1.25
CA GLY A 108 -17.24 0.14 0.72
C GLY A 108 -17.50 -1.29 1.21
N ALA A 109 -17.82 -1.47 2.49
CA ALA A 109 -18.13 -2.80 3.07
C ALA A 109 -19.40 -3.40 2.44
N VAL A 110 -20.45 -2.60 2.27
CA VAL A 110 -21.69 -3.03 1.62
C VAL A 110 -21.44 -3.39 0.15
N VAL A 111 -20.77 -2.53 -0.60
CA VAL A 111 -20.46 -2.75 -2.02
C VAL A 111 -19.62 -4.00 -2.21
N GLN A 112 -18.58 -4.21 -1.38
CA GLN A 112 -17.74 -5.42 -1.42
C GLN A 112 -18.56 -6.69 -1.14
N SER A 113 -19.45 -6.65 -0.17
CA SER A 113 -20.29 -7.81 0.19
C SER A 113 -21.31 -8.12 -0.91
N ILE A 114 -21.96 -7.10 -1.49
CA ILE A 114 -22.86 -7.25 -2.62
C ILE A 114 -22.10 -7.85 -3.81
N SER A 115 -20.87 -7.43 -4.06
CA SER A 115 -20.05 -7.95 -5.16
C SER A 115 -19.82 -9.45 -5.05
N LEU A 116 -19.51 -9.96 -3.86
CA LEU A 116 -19.31 -11.39 -3.61
C LEU A 116 -20.63 -12.18 -3.76
N VAL A 117 -21.76 -11.62 -3.32
CA VAL A 117 -23.07 -12.22 -3.56
C VAL A 117 -23.37 -12.27 -5.06
N CYS A 118 -23.13 -11.19 -5.80
CA CYS A 118 -23.28 -11.18 -7.25
C CYS A 118 -22.35 -12.17 -7.95
N ALA A 119 -21.11 -12.32 -7.46
CA ALA A 119 -20.18 -13.34 -7.97
C ALA A 119 -20.72 -14.77 -7.78
N SER A 120 -21.41 -15.06 -6.65
CA SER A 120 -22.05 -16.34 -6.41
C SER A 120 -23.19 -16.67 -7.39
N LEU A 121 -23.77 -15.66 -8.04
CA LEU A 121 -24.87 -15.81 -9.00
C LEU A 121 -24.39 -15.71 -10.46
N SER A 122 -23.08 -15.67 -10.68
CA SER A 122 -22.50 -15.49 -12.00
C SER A 122 -22.66 -16.73 -12.87
N THR A 123 -23.31 -16.59 -14.02
CA THR A 123 -23.52 -17.68 -15.00
C THR A 123 -22.71 -17.49 -16.28
N LYS A 124 -22.12 -16.30 -16.48
CA LYS A 124 -21.29 -15.94 -17.62
C LYS A 124 -20.02 -15.24 -17.15
N ILE A 125 -18.94 -15.34 -17.93
CA ILE A 125 -17.65 -14.73 -17.59
C ILE A 125 -17.74 -13.21 -17.37
N TRP A 126 -18.55 -12.48 -18.15
CA TRP A 126 -18.69 -11.04 -18.00
C TRP A 126 -19.40 -10.64 -16.67
N HIS A 127 -20.26 -11.51 -16.09
CA HIS A 127 -20.81 -11.29 -14.75
C HIS A 127 -19.68 -11.29 -13.71
N LEU A 128 -18.69 -12.19 -13.88
CA LEU A 128 -17.53 -12.26 -12.99
C LEU A 128 -16.64 -11.01 -13.13
N PHE A 129 -16.46 -10.48 -14.35
CA PHE A 129 -15.75 -9.22 -14.56
C PHE A 129 -16.42 -8.05 -13.83
N LEU A 130 -17.73 -7.94 -13.92
CA LEU A 130 -18.46 -6.85 -13.26
C LEU A 130 -18.52 -7.03 -11.74
N SER A 131 -18.79 -8.24 -11.26
CA SER A 131 -18.90 -8.51 -9.82
C SER A 131 -17.52 -8.53 -9.16
N GLN A 132 -16.69 -9.52 -9.48
CA GLN A 132 -15.38 -9.74 -8.83
C GLN A 132 -14.32 -8.73 -9.29
N GLY A 133 -14.38 -8.25 -10.53
CA GLY A 133 -13.43 -7.26 -11.05
C GLY A 133 -13.80 -5.85 -10.62
N VAL A 134 -14.89 -5.32 -11.15
CA VAL A 134 -15.25 -3.90 -10.98
C VAL A 134 -15.85 -3.63 -9.61
N LEU A 135 -16.95 -4.30 -9.26
CA LEU A 135 -17.71 -3.98 -8.04
C LEU A 135 -16.89 -4.30 -6.78
N PHE A 136 -16.17 -5.44 -6.77
CA PHE A 136 -15.27 -5.78 -5.67
C PHE A 136 -14.13 -4.76 -5.55
N GLY A 137 -13.53 -4.34 -6.67
CA GLY A 137 -12.49 -3.31 -6.70
C GLY A 137 -12.96 -1.96 -6.14
N ILE A 138 -14.18 -1.53 -6.49
CA ILE A 138 -14.81 -0.33 -5.92
C ILE A 138 -14.97 -0.47 -4.40
N GLY A 139 -15.58 -1.57 -3.93
CA GLY A 139 -15.79 -1.82 -2.51
C GLY A 139 -14.48 -1.86 -1.72
N MET A 140 -13.49 -2.57 -2.24
CA MET A 140 -12.15 -2.66 -1.67
C MET A 140 -11.46 -1.29 -1.63
N GLY A 141 -11.61 -0.47 -2.67
CA GLY A 141 -11.04 0.88 -2.72
C GLY A 141 -11.66 1.80 -1.67
N LEU A 142 -12.98 1.81 -1.53
CA LEU A 142 -13.68 2.60 -0.52
C LEU A 142 -13.38 2.17 0.92
N LEU A 143 -12.98 0.92 1.14
CA LEU A 143 -12.53 0.42 2.45
C LEU A 143 -11.06 0.76 2.72
N PHE A 144 -10.18 0.41 1.80
CA PHE A 144 -8.73 0.48 1.98
C PHE A 144 -8.18 1.91 1.96
N LEU A 145 -8.55 2.69 0.94
CA LEU A 145 -7.91 3.98 0.70
C LEU A 145 -8.12 4.99 1.83
N PRO A 146 -9.35 5.18 2.38
CA PRO A 146 -9.54 6.05 3.52
C PRO A 146 -8.86 5.53 4.80
N SER A 147 -8.85 4.22 5.02
CA SER A 147 -8.28 3.60 6.22
C SER A 147 -6.76 3.75 6.27
N TYR A 148 -6.09 3.75 5.13
CA TYR A 148 -4.62 3.75 5.04
C TYR A 148 -3.99 5.04 5.59
N GLY A 149 -4.61 6.21 5.34
CA GLY A 149 -4.11 7.50 5.83
C GLY A 149 -4.38 7.78 7.31
N ILE A 150 -5.35 7.07 7.93
CA ILE A 150 -5.78 7.34 9.31
C ILE A 150 -4.69 7.03 10.33
N ILE A 151 -3.92 5.96 10.12
CA ILE A 151 -2.88 5.52 11.05
C ILE A 151 -1.87 6.63 11.29
N SER A 152 -1.51 7.36 10.24
CA SER A 152 -0.56 8.47 10.31
C SER A 152 -1.05 9.66 11.17
N GLN A 153 -2.35 9.72 11.50
CA GLN A 153 -2.91 10.73 12.40
C GLN A 153 -2.74 10.37 13.89
N TRP A 154 -2.55 9.08 14.21
CA TRP A 154 -2.46 8.57 15.57
C TRP A 154 -1.03 8.38 16.06
N PHE A 155 -0.06 8.24 15.14
CA PHE A 155 1.32 7.93 15.44
C PHE A 155 2.28 8.89 14.77
N THR A 156 3.32 9.29 15.52
CA THR A 156 4.46 10.07 15.03
C THR A 156 5.74 9.22 15.09
N LYS A 157 6.11 8.76 16.28
CA LYS A 157 7.33 7.97 16.51
C LYS A 157 7.20 6.52 16.04
N ARG A 158 6.00 5.92 16.15
CA ARG A 158 5.72 4.51 15.82
C ARG A 158 4.86 4.36 14.56
N ARG A 159 4.93 5.33 13.64
CA ARG A 159 4.04 5.41 12.47
C ARG A 159 4.25 4.24 11.51
N ALA A 160 5.50 3.87 11.21
CA ALA A 160 5.79 2.77 10.29
C ALA A 160 5.48 1.40 10.93
N LEU A 161 5.72 1.23 12.23
CA LEU A 161 5.30 0.03 12.95
C LEU A 161 3.79 -0.16 12.90
N ALA A 162 3.03 0.87 13.25
CA ALA A 162 1.57 0.80 13.25
C ALA A 162 1.02 0.51 11.83
N ASN A 163 1.58 1.15 10.81
CA ASN A 163 1.23 0.88 9.42
C ASN A 163 1.62 -0.55 8.99
N GLY A 164 2.80 -1.03 9.41
CA GLY A 164 3.27 -2.40 9.17
C GLY A 164 2.32 -3.45 9.75
N ILE A 165 1.85 -3.27 10.99
CA ILE A 165 0.86 -4.13 11.64
C ILE A 165 -0.47 -4.11 10.88
N ALA A 166 -0.94 -2.92 10.50
CA ALA A 166 -2.18 -2.77 9.76
C ALA A 166 -2.15 -3.47 8.39
N ILE A 167 -1.04 -3.38 7.67
CA ILE A 167 -0.89 -4.02 6.36
C ILE A 167 -0.57 -5.51 6.49
N ALA A 168 0.03 -5.98 7.60
CA ALA A 168 0.24 -7.41 7.86
C ALA A 168 -1.07 -8.19 7.90
N GLY A 169 -2.19 -7.55 8.26
CA GLY A 169 -3.52 -8.12 8.21
C GLY A 169 -3.88 -8.70 6.83
N ALA A 170 -3.44 -8.07 5.75
CA ALA A 170 -3.64 -8.59 4.39
C ALA A 170 -2.95 -9.94 4.15
N GLY A 171 -1.73 -10.13 4.67
CA GLY A 171 -1.00 -11.41 4.58
C GLY A 171 -1.67 -12.52 5.39
N LEU A 172 -2.03 -12.22 6.64
CA LEU A 172 -2.73 -13.17 7.52
C LEU A 172 -4.12 -13.52 6.96
N GLY A 173 -4.87 -12.52 6.49
CA GLY A 173 -6.16 -12.72 5.85
C GLY A 173 -6.04 -13.55 4.57
N GLY A 174 -5.03 -13.26 3.73
CA GLY A 174 -4.77 -14.02 2.50
C GLY A 174 -4.53 -15.50 2.77
N LEU A 175 -3.71 -15.81 3.76
CA LEU A 175 -3.48 -17.19 4.19
C LEU A 175 -4.76 -17.85 4.69
N ALA A 176 -5.46 -17.21 5.64
CA ALA A 176 -6.68 -17.76 6.23
C ALA A 176 -7.79 -17.99 5.19
N TYR A 177 -8.03 -16.97 4.34
CA TYR A 177 -9.07 -17.06 3.31
C TYR A 177 -8.72 -18.05 2.22
N SER A 178 -7.45 -18.18 1.80
CA SER A 178 -7.07 -19.19 0.79
C SER A 178 -7.32 -20.59 1.28
N LEU A 179 -6.98 -20.92 2.54
CA LEU A 179 -7.23 -22.23 3.13
C LEU A 179 -8.73 -22.49 3.33
N ALA A 180 -9.45 -21.50 3.90
CA ALA A 180 -10.88 -21.62 4.16
C ALA A 180 -11.68 -21.78 2.85
N THR A 181 -11.41 -20.94 1.84
CA THR A 181 -12.09 -21.00 0.54
C THR A 181 -11.88 -22.34 -0.14
N GLY A 182 -10.66 -22.88 -0.13
CA GLY A 182 -10.37 -24.19 -0.70
C GLY A 182 -11.13 -25.32 -0.01
N ALA A 183 -11.27 -25.26 1.32
CA ALA A 183 -12.06 -26.24 2.08
C ALA A 183 -13.57 -26.10 1.81
N ILE A 184 -14.09 -24.88 1.76
CA ILE A 184 -15.51 -24.62 1.52
C ILE A 184 -15.90 -25.05 0.10
N ILE A 185 -15.11 -24.72 -0.92
CA ILE A 185 -15.40 -25.10 -2.31
C ILE A 185 -15.48 -26.64 -2.43
N ARG A 186 -14.53 -27.36 -1.80
CA ARG A 186 -14.52 -28.83 -1.87
C ARG A 186 -15.73 -29.50 -1.19
N ASN A 187 -16.20 -28.92 -0.08
CA ASN A 187 -17.24 -29.56 0.75
C ASN A 187 -18.65 -29.01 0.50
N MET A 188 -18.77 -27.74 0.09
CA MET A 188 -20.05 -27.04 0.03
C MET A 188 -20.31 -26.37 -1.33
N GLY A 189 -19.32 -26.35 -2.22
CA GLY A 189 -19.45 -25.77 -3.55
C GLY A 189 -19.06 -24.30 -3.65
N LEU A 190 -18.96 -23.84 -4.90
CA LEU A 190 -18.46 -22.50 -5.27
C LEU A 190 -19.38 -21.37 -4.77
N ASP A 191 -20.69 -21.52 -4.98
CA ASP A 191 -21.68 -20.48 -4.67
C ASP A 191 -21.74 -20.18 -3.17
N LEU A 192 -21.73 -21.24 -2.35
CA LEU A 192 -21.71 -21.09 -0.89
C LEU A 192 -20.39 -20.51 -0.41
N ALA A 193 -19.27 -20.81 -1.05
CA ALA A 193 -17.99 -20.18 -0.72
C ALA A 193 -18.09 -18.65 -0.85
N TYR A 194 -18.56 -18.13 -1.97
CA TYR A 194 -18.75 -16.70 -2.16
C TYR A 194 -19.70 -16.06 -1.13
N ARG A 195 -20.84 -16.72 -0.84
CA ARG A 195 -21.83 -16.20 0.13
C ARG A 195 -21.29 -16.18 1.55
N ILE A 196 -20.56 -17.20 1.97
CA ILE A 196 -19.91 -17.24 3.30
C ILE A 196 -18.87 -16.12 3.40
N LEU A 197 -18.03 -15.96 2.38
CA LEU A 197 -17.06 -14.86 2.35
C LEU A 197 -17.74 -13.49 2.42
N ALA A 198 -18.87 -13.31 1.73
CA ALA A 198 -19.65 -12.09 1.75
C ALA A 198 -20.13 -11.75 3.18
N ILE A 199 -20.72 -12.71 3.87
CA ILE A 199 -21.26 -12.50 5.23
C ILE A 199 -20.14 -12.22 6.22
N VAL A 200 -19.07 -13.04 6.22
CA VAL A 200 -17.95 -12.89 7.14
C VAL A 200 -17.26 -11.56 6.94
N SER A 201 -17.00 -11.17 5.69
CA SER A 201 -16.37 -9.87 5.39
C SER A 201 -17.29 -8.69 5.72
N ALA A 202 -18.60 -8.79 5.49
CA ALA A 202 -19.56 -7.75 5.86
C ALA A 202 -19.52 -7.48 7.37
N VAL A 203 -19.68 -8.52 8.18
CA VAL A 203 -19.69 -8.40 9.65
C VAL A 203 -18.37 -7.81 10.16
N ALA A 204 -17.25 -8.34 9.71
CA ALA A 204 -15.94 -7.88 10.15
C ALA A 204 -15.64 -6.43 9.71
N ASN A 205 -15.86 -6.11 8.44
CA ASN A 205 -15.60 -4.77 7.90
C ASN A 205 -16.52 -3.71 8.51
N ILE A 206 -17.81 -4.00 8.70
CA ILE A 206 -18.74 -3.06 9.35
C ILE A 206 -18.34 -2.82 10.80
N THR A 207 -18.09 -3.89 11.57
CA THR A 207 -17.69 -3.79 12.98
C THR A 207 -16.40 -2.98 13.13
N CYS A 208 -15.37 -3.30 12.35
CA CYS A 208 -14.09 -2.59 12.42
C CYS A 208 -14.20 -1.13 11.94
N THR A 209 -15.02 -0.86 10.94
CA THR A 209 -15.26 0.52 10.46
C THR A 209 -15.92 1.38 11.56
N LEU A 210 -16.82 0.84 12.34
CA LEU A 210 -17.45 1.55 13.46
C LEU A 210 -16.45 1.87 14.59
N LEU A 211 -15.41 1.02 14.78
CA LEU A 211 -14.35 1.25 15.76
C LEU A 211 -13.31 2.27 15.28
N ILE A 212 -13.15 2.47 13.97
CA ILE A 212 -12.17 3.42 13.42
C ILE A 212 -12.61 4.86 13.74
N LYS A 213 -11.72 5.65 14.37
CA LYS A 213 -11.90 7.08 14.65
C LYS A 213 -10.84 7.90 13.96
N THR A 214 -11.24 8.97 13.30
CA THR A 214 -10.35 10.03 12.78
C THR A 214 -10.08 11.06 13.87
N ARG A 215 -8.85 11.57 13.96
CA ARG A 215 -8.48 12.66 14.88
C ARG A 215 -8.77 14.03 14.32
N TYR A 216 -8.54 14.17 13.02
CA TYR A 216 -8.74 15.43 12.31
C TYR A 216 -9.96 15.30 11.41
N GLY A 217 -10.82 16.33 11.44
CA GLY A 217 -11.99 16.39 10.57
C GLY A 217 -11.58 16.44 9.09
N ALA A 218 -12.51 16.13 8.22
CA ALA A 218 -12.34 16.09 6.77
C ALA A 218 -11.79 17.39 6.14
N GLN A 219 -11.97 18.54 6.81
CA GLN A 219 -11.51 19.86 6.37
C GLN A 219 -9.99 20.07 6.41
N ALA A 220 -9.21 19.15 7.00
CA ALA A 220 -7.75 19.29 7.08
C ALA A 220 -7.03 19.10 5.73
N THR A 221 -7.70 18.59 4.71
CA THR A 221 -7.14 18.38 3.37
C THR A 221 -7.65 19.46 2.42
N ARG A 222 -6.74 20.33 1.92
CA ARG A 222 -7.09 21.41 0.99
C ARG A 222 -7.74 20.92 -0.31
N LEU A 223 -7.19 19.87 -0.91
CA LEU A 223 -7.70 19.26 -2.14
C LEU A 223 -7.71 17.74 -2.00
N ALA A 224 -8.72 17.07 -2.52
CA ALA A 224 -8.79 15.61 -2.55
C ALA A 224 -7.85 15.00 -3.60
N PHE A 225 -7.56 15.76 -4.65
CA PHE A 225 -6.66 15.41 -5.74
C PHE A 225 -5.95 16.68 -6.22
N ASP A 226 -4.66 16.78 -5.96
CA ASP A 226 -3.85 17.94 -6.31
C ASP A 226 -2.78 17.56 -7.33
N THR A 227 -3.04 17.88 -8.59
CA THR A 227 -2.11 17.60 -9.69
C THR A 227 -0.84 18.44 -9.63
N SER A 228 -0.80 19.54 -8.86
CA SER A 228 0.40 20.35 -8.70
C SER A 228 1.54 19.57 -8.03
N LEU A 229 1.19 18.52 -7.29
CA LEU A 229 2.15 17.62 -6.66
C LEU A 229 2.99 16.87 -7.70
N LEU A 230 2.43 16.56 -8.87
CA LEU A 230 3.12 15.87 -9.96
C LEU A 230 4.29 16.66 -10.56
N PHE A 231 4.35 17.97 -10.32
CA PHE A 231 5.45 18.83 -10.78
C PHE A 231 6.58 18.95 -9.77
N LYS A 232 6.43 18.37 -8.56
CA LYS A 232 7.46 18.39 -7.53
C LYS A 232 8.45 17.25 -7.73
N PRO A 233 9.77 17.52 -7.88
CA PRO A 233 10.75 16.46 -8.15
C PRO A 233 10.82 15.40 -7.05
N GLU A 234 10.66 15.78 -5.78
CA GLU A 234 10.59 14.86 -4.66
C GLU A 234 9.40 13.91 -4.75
N TYR A 235 8.26 14.41 -5.25
CA TYR A 235 7.08 13.57 -5.44
C TYR A 235 7.22 12.63 -6.64
N LEU A 236 7.86 13.08 -7.73
CA LEU A 236 8.18 12.23 -8.88
C LEU A 236 9.10 11.07 -8.49
N LEU A 237 10.06 11.30 -7.58
CA LEU A 237 10.91 10.23 -7.05
C LEU A 237 10.10 9.20 -6.24
N ILE A 238 9.11 9.65 -5.47
CA ILE A 238 8.18 8.78 -4.75
C ILE A 238 7.32 7.97 -5.73
N LEU A 239 6.82 8.59 -6.80
CA LEU A 239 6.07 7.90 -7.86
C LEU A 239 6.94 6.87 -8.58
N GLY A 240 8.19 7.22 -8.94
CA GLY A 240 9.15 6.31 -9.55
C GLY A 240 9.46 5.11 -8.63
N TYR A 241 9.72 5.38 -7.34
CA TYR A 241 9.88 4.33 -6.33
C TYR A 241 8.68 3.40 -6.32
N GLY A 242 7.47 3.94 -6.26
CA GLY A 242 6.24 3.16 -6.24
C GLY A 242 6.05 2.34 -7.52
N ALA A 243 6.20 2.97 -8.69
CA ALA A 243 6.01 2.31 -9.98
C ALA A 243 6.96 1.11 -10.17
N PHE A 244 8.25 1.31 -9.92
CA PHE A 244 9.23 0.23 -10.02
C PHE A 244 9.00 -0.86 -8.96
N SER A 245 8.66 -0.48 -7.72
CA SER A 245 8.28 -1.45 -6.68
C SER A 245 7.08 -2.29 -7.09
N MET A 246 6.02 -1.68 -7.65
CA MET A 246 4.80 -2.38 -8.04
C MET A 246 5.05 -3.31 -9.23
N LEU A 247 5.85 -2.88 -10.22
CA LEU A 247 6.26 -3.73 -11.33
C LEU A 247 6.97 -5.00 -10.85
N GLY A 248 7.86 -4.90 -9.87
CA GLY A 248 8.52 -6.07 -9.29
C GLY A 248 7.62 -6.90 -8.37
N TYR A 249 6.85 -6.25 -7.50
CA TYR A 249 6.06 -6.89 -6.46
C TYR A 249 4.96 -7.80 -7.02
N PHE A 250 4.20 -7.34 -7.99
CA PHE A 250 3.11 -8.13 -8.56
C PHE A 250 3.60 -9.26 -9.47
N VAL A 251 4.81 -9.16 -10.06
CA VAL A 251 5.44 -10.32 -10.71
C VAL A 251 5.62 -11.44 -9.69
N LEU A 252 6.20 -11.16 -8.51
CA LEU A 252 6.38 -12.19 -7.47
C LEU A 252 5.05 -12.83 -7.07
N ILE A 253 4.01 -12.05 -6.81
CA ILE A 253 2.70 -12.57 -6.37
C ILE A 253 2.09 -13.50 -7.41
N PHE A 254 2.12 -13.13 -8.68
CA PHE A 254 1.37 -13.85 -9.71
C PHE A 254 2.16 -14.94 -10.44
N THR A 255 3.50 -14.90 -10.39
CA THR A 255 4.30 -15.84 -11.19
C THR A 255 4.99 -16.93 -10.37
N LEU A 256 5.17 -16.78 -9.05
CA LEU A 256 5.87 -17.76 -8.22
C LEU A 256 5.26 -19.17 -8.28
N ALA A 257 3.92 -19.27 -8.25
CA ALA A 257 3.25 -20.57 -8.36
C ALA A 257 3.48 -21.22 -9.74
N ASN A 258 3.41 -20.43 -10.81
CA ASN A 258 3.65 -20.92 -12.16
C ASN A 258 5.12 -21.32 -12.36
N TYR A 259 6.06 -20.53 -11.84
CA TYR A 259 7.48 -20.91 -11.85
C TYR A 259 7.72 -22.24 -11.14
N ALA A 260 7.09 -22.47 -10.00
CA ALA A 260 7.17 -23.74 -9.27
C ALA A 260 6.70 -24.93 -10.13
N ASN A 261 5.62 -24.77 -10.90
CA ASN A 261 5.15 -25.79 -11.84
C ASN A 261 6.16 -26.03 -12.99
N VAL A 262 6.77 -24.95 -13.52
CA VAL A 262 7.74 -25.04 -14.64
C VAL A 262 9.02 -25.78 -14.25
N ILE A 263 9.49 -25.64 -12.99
CA ILE A 263 10.63 -26.42 -12.47
C ILE A 263 10.27 -27.86 -12.06
N GLY A 264 9.02 -28.32 -12.33
CA GLY A 264 8.60 -29.70 -12.14
C GLY A 264 8.13 -30.04 -10.72
N LEU A 265 7.77 -29.04 -9.88
CA LEU A 265 7.19 -29.31 -8.56
C LEU A 265 5.74 -29.79 -8.69
N ASN A 266 5.32 -30.65 -7.77
CA ASN A 266 3.94 -31.10 -7.74
C ASN A 266 2.97 -29.96 -7.30
N SER A 267 1.69 -30.09 -7.61
CA SER A 267 0.67 -29.06 -7.35
C SER A 267 0.58 -28.64 -5.88
N SER A 268 0.84 -29.56 -4.94
CA SER A 268 0.85 -29.27 -3.51
C SER A 268 2.05 -28.37 -3.15
N GLN A 269 3.23 -28.71 -3.65
CA GLN A 269 4.44 -27.89 -3.46
C GLN A 269 4.33 -26.53 -4.12
N ALA A 270 3.80 -26.46 -5.34
CA ALA A 270 3.61 -25.22 -6.07
C ALA A 270 2.66 -24.25 -5.34
N SER A 271 1.60 -24.75 -4.70
CA SER A 271 0.68 -23.93 -3.91
C SER A 271 1.26 -23.44 -2.57
N MET A 272 2.25 -24.12 -2.02
CA MET A 272 2.93 -23.72 -0.78
C MET A 272 3.82 -22.48 -1.00
N ILE A 273 4.42 -22.29 -2.15
CA ILE A 273 5.35 -21.19 -2.41
C ILE A 273 4.70 -19.82 -2.21
N PRO A 274 3.57 -19.47 -2.86
CA PRO A 274 2.87 -18.22 -2.58
C PRO A 274 2.41 -18.10 -1.11
N ALA A 275 1.99 -19.18 -0.47
CA ALA A 275 1.57 -19.16 0.92
C ALA A 275 2.73 -18.77 1.86
N PHE A 276 3.93 -19.30 1.64
CA PHE A 276 5.12 -18.92 2.40
C PHE A 276 5.59 -17.49 2.10
N PHE A 277 5.42 -17.02 0.86
CA PHE A 277 5.65 -15.62 0.53
C PHE A 277 4.69 -14.69 1.31
N MET A 278 3.41 -15.03 1.40
CA MET A 278 2.41 -14.28 2.19
C MET A 278 2.70 -14.36 3.70
N LEU A 279 3.15 -15.51 4.20
CA LEU A 279 3.59 -15.66 5.58
C LEU A 279 4.81 -14.77 5.87
N GLY A 280 5.79 -14.76 4.97
CA GLY A 280 6.94 -13.85 5.03
C GLY A 280 6.50 -12.39 5.13
N GLN A 281 5.53 -11.97 4.32
CA GLN A 281 4.98 -10.61 4.38
C GLN A 281 4.24 -10.32 5.69
N ALA A 282 3.45 -11.27 6.21
CA ALA A 282 2.73 -11.08 7.46
C ALA A 282 3.68 -10.84 8.65
N ILE A 283 4.81 -11.54 8.67
CA ILE A 283 5.86 -11.38 9.70
C ILE A 283 6.73 -10.17 9.39
N GLY A 284 7.13 -10.00 8.14
CA GLY A 284 8.11 -8.98 7.73
C GLY A 284 7.59 -7.55 7.88
N ARG A 285 6.32 -7.30 7.55
CA ARG A 285 5.76 -5.93 7.57
C ARG A 285 5.82 -5.26 8.95
N PRO A 286 5.43 -5.90 10.07
CA PRO A 286 5.62 -5.31 11.40
C PRO A 286 7.10 -5.10 11.76
N ILE A 287 7.96 -6.06 11.42
CA ILE A 287 9.41 -5.98 11.69
C ILE A 287 10.03 -4.83 10.90
N VAL A 288 9.75 -4.75 9.59
CA VAL A 288 10.21 -3.65 8.73
C VAL A 288 9.68 -2.32 9.25
N GLY A 289 8.43 -2.26 9.69
CA GLY A 289 7.85 -1.04 10.28
C GLY A 289 8.59 -0.60 11.54
N TRP A 290 8.88 -1.52 12.45
CA TRP A 290 9.63 -1.24 13.67
C TRP A 290 11.07 -0.79 13.40
N LEU A 291 11.76 -1.49 12.50
CA LEU A 291 13.12 -1.12 12.08
C LEU A 291 13.12 0.24 11.39
N SER A 292 12.09 0.54 10.59
CA SER A 292 11.92 1.78 9.85
C SER A 292 11.79 3.00 10.77
N ASP A 293 11.01 2.87 11.83
CA ASP A 293 10.87 3.94 12.83
C ASP A 293 12.17 4.14 13.66
N ARG A 294 13.06 3.13 13.73
CA ARG A 294 14.32 3.18 14.49
C ARG A 294 15.51 3.67 13.67
N PHE A 295 15.63 3.20 12.42
CA PHE A 295 16.79 3.47 11.55
C PHE A 295 16.53 4.56 10.50
N GLY A 296 15.35 5.14 10.51
CA GLY A 296 14.89 6.11 9.50
C GLY A 296 14.15 5.41 8.35
N ARG A 297 13.02 6.00 7.98
CA ARG A 297 12.05 5.39 7.05
C ARG A 297 12.60 5.30 5.63
N ILE A 298 13.23 6.36 5.15
CA ILE A 298 13.83 6.40 3.81
C ILE A 298 15.07 5.52 3.75
N ASN A 299 15.91 5.52 4.80
CA ASN A 299 17.10 4.68 4.87
C ASN A 299 16.77 3.19 4.78
N LEU A 300 15.82 2.74 5.64
CA LEU A 300 15.43 1.33 5.64
C LEU A 300 14.73 0.93 4.34
N THR A 301 13.91 1.81 3.77
CA THR A 301 13.25 1.55 2.49
C THR A 301 14.26 1.32 1.38
N PHE A 302 15.33 2.13 1.33
CA PHE A 302 16.43 1.93 0.38
C PHE A 302 17.08 0.56 0.57
N ILE A 303 17.51 0.23 1.81
CA ILE A 303 18.19 -1.04 2.10
C ILE A 303 17.29 -2.22 1.73
N MET A 304 16.03 -2.21 2.17
CA MET A 304 15.12 -3.34 1.94
C MET A 304 14.80 -3.51 0.45
N SER A 305 14.58 -2.42 -0.30
CA SER A 305 14.34 -2.50 -1.75
C SER A 305 15.57 -3.03 -2.49
N PHE A 306 16.76 -2.54 -2.14
CA PHE A 306 18.01 -2.98 -2.74
C PHE A 306 18.30 -4.45 -2.41
N THR A 307 18.17 -4.84 -1.14
CA THR A 307 18.36 -6.22 -0.69
C THR A 307 17.36 -7.16 -1.38
N THR A 308 16.08 -6.75 -1.52
CA THR A 308 15.09 -7.54 -2.25
C THR A 308 15.50 -7.76 -3.71
N GLY A 309 15.99 -6.72 -4.40
CA GLY A 309 16.51 -6.84 -5.76
C GLY A 309 17.67 -7.84 -5.85
N ILE A 310 18.64 -7.75 -4.95
CA ILE A 310 19.78 -8.69 -4.90
C ILE A 310 19.33 -10.12 -4.59
N LEU A 311 18.42 -10.32 -3.63
CA LEU A 311 17.90 -11.65 -3.30
C LEU A 311 17.16 -12.28 -4.47
N ILE A 312 16.42 -11.49 -5.26
CA ILE A 312 15.77 -11.97 -6.48
C ILE A 312 16.82 -12.44 -7.49
N LEU A 313 17.83 -11.63 -7.75
CA LEU A 313 18.87 -11.95 -8.74
C LEU A 313 19.78 -13.10 -8.27
N ALA A 314 20.07 -13.21 -6.96
CA ALA A 314 20.94 -14.24 -6.43
C ALA A 314 20.21 -15.55 -6.13
N LEU A 315 19.03 -15.51 -5.50
CA LEU A 315 18.34 -16.71 -5.03
C LEU A 315 17.30 -17.22 -6.03
N TRP A 316 16.47 -16.33 -6.62
CA TRP A 316 15.40 -16.82 -7.51
C TRP A 316 15.95 -17.42 -8.80
N ILE A 317 16.99 -16.83 -9.38
CA ILE A 317 17.62 -17.37 -10.61
C ILE A 317 18.14 -18.79 -10.37
N ASN A 318 18.61 -19.08 -9.15
CA ASN A 318 19.19 -20.37 -8.77
C ASN A 318 18.18 -21.30 -8.07
N ALA A 319 16.91 -20.91 -7.94
CA ALA A 319 15.91 -21.66 -7.19
C ALA A 319 15.29 -22.82 -8.01
N ASN A 320 16.10 -23.80 -8.34
CA ASN A 320 15.71 -24.99 -9.15
C ASN A 320 15.19 -26.16 -8.28
N SER A 321 15.00 -25.99 -6.97
CA SER A 321 14.47 -27.01 -6.08
C SER A 321 13.42 -26.43 -5.13
N PHE A 322 12.53 -27.28 -4.62
CA PHE A 322 11.48 -26.87 -3.69
C PHE A 322 12.03 -26.15 -2.47
N GLY A 323 13.08 -26.68 -1.82
CA GLY A 323 13.65 -26.09 -0.60
C GLY A 323 14.21 -24.69 -0.83
N VAL A 324 14.97 -24.49 -1.92
CA VAL A 324 15.54 -23.17 -2.26
C VAL A 324 14.44 -22.17 -2.62
N LEU A 325 13.43 -22.59 -3.40
CA LEU A 325 12.33 -21.71 -3.79
C LEU A 325 11.43 -21.34 -2.59
N LEU A 326 11.22 -22.27 -1.66
CA LEU A 326 10.48 -22.01 -0.43
C LEU A 326 11.21 -21.01 0.47
N THR A 327 12.52 -21.20 0.64
CA THR A 327 13.38 -20.27 1.40
C THR A 327 13.39 -18.88 0.75
N PHE A 328 13.55 -18.84 -0.57
CA PHE A 328 13.44 -17.61 -1.35
C PHE A 328 12.11 -16.89 -1.10
N ALA A 329 10.98 -17.60 -1.23
CA ALA A 329 9.65 -17.03 -1.03
C ALA A 329 9.48 -16.44 0.37
N LEU A 330 9.93 -17.14 1.41
CA LEU A 330 9.85 -16.67 2.79
C LEU A 330 10.74 -15.44 3.02
N VAL A 331 12.03 -15.50 2.62
CA VAL A 331 13.01 -14.44 2.86
C VAL A 331 12.68 -13.17 2.07
N VAL A 332 12.33 -13.31 0.78
CA VAL A 332 11.89 -12.17 -0.03
C VAL A 332 10.55 -11.63 0.44
N GLY A 333 9.65 -12.50 0.91
CA GLY A 333 8.40 -12.09 1.54
C GLY A 333 8.61 -11.12 2.72
N LEU A 334 9.65 -11.31 3.53
CA LEU A 334 9.96 -10.41 4.65
C LEU A 334 10.26 -8.96 4.20
N SER A 335 10.87 -8.77 3.04
CA SER A 335 11.36 -7.46 2.56
C SER A 335 10.57 -6.86 1.41
N ALA A 336 9.97 -7.67 0.53
CA ALA A 336 9.31 -7.21 -0.69
C ALA A 336 8.11 -6.26 -0.44
N GLY A 337 7.50 -6.34 0.75
CA GLY A 337 6.37 -5.50 1.15
C GLY A 337 6.73 -4.13 1.71
N VAL A 338 7.99 -3.69 1.66
CA VAL A 338 8.46 -2.43 2.28
C VAL A 338 7.73 -1.20 1.75
N PHE A 339 7.35 -1.17 0.47
CA PHE A 339 6.55 -0.10 -0.11
C PHE A 339 5.25 0.12 0.66
N TRP A 340 4.49 -0.92 0.89
CA TRP A 340 3.20 -0.85 1.58
C TRP A 340 3.33 -0.38 3.03
N VAL A 341 4.44 -0.66 3.70
CA VAL A 341 4.71 -0.23 5.08
C VAL A 341 5.07 1.25 5.15
N ASN A 342 5.95 1.70 4.26
CA ASN A 342 6.64 2.99 4.41
C ASN A 342 6.09 4.12 3.54
N ILE A 343 5.24 3.84 2.53
CA ILE A 343 4.81 4.89 1.60
C ILE A 343 4.04 6.03 2.29
N SER A 344 3.10 5.73 3.19
CA SER A 344 2.38 6.74 3.95
C SER A 344 3.28 7.51 4.92
N PRO A 345 4.13 6.85 5.74
CA PRO A 345 5.14 7.53 6.55
C PRO A 345 6.09 8.44 5.75
N ILE A 346 6.60 7.99 4.60
CA ILE A 346 7.49 8.78 3.74
C ILE A 346 6.77 10.00 3.16
N LEU A 347 5.53 9.82 2.67
CA LEU A 347 4.73 10.95 2.18
C LEU A 347 4.51 12.01 3.25
N VAL A 348 4.27 11.61 4.50
CA VAL A 348 4.12 12.57 5.60
C VAL A 348 5.43 13.30 5.88
N GLU A 349 6.59 12.62 5.81
CA GLU A 349 7.89 13.27 6.03
C GLU A 349 8.26 14.25 4.93
N VAL A 350 7.93 13.93 3.67
CA VAL A 350 8.30 14.76 2.51
C VAL A 350 7.31 15.91 2.31
N MET A 351 6.00 15.66 2.45
CA MET A 351 4.93 16.57 2.04
C MET A 351 4.09 17.12 3.21
N GLY A 352 4.26 16.57 4.40
CA GLY A 352 3.44 16.90 5.56
C GLY A 352 2.10 16.17 5.61
N LEU A 353 1.49 16.19 6.80
CA LEU A 353 0.23 15.48 7.07
C LEU A 353 -0.98 16.07 6.31
N THR A 354 -0.98 17.38 6.07
CA THR A 354 -2.05 18.10 5.35
C THR A 354 -2.20 17.67 3.89
N ASN A 355 -1.10 17.29 3.24
CA ASN A 355 -1.10 16.87 1.83
C ASN A 355 -1.16 15.35 1.67
N LEU A 356 -1.20 14.59 2.78
CA LEU A 356 -1.13 13.13 2.75
C LEU A 356 -2.26 12.49 1.92
N ALA A 357 -3.50 12.92 2.13
CA ALA A 357 -4.64 12.31 1.44
C ALA A 357 -4.60 12.56 -0.07
N SER A 358 -4.27 13.77 -0.48
CA SER A 358 -4.09 14.14 -1.89
C SER A 358 -2.89 13.43 -2.50
N GLY A 359 -1.76 13.40 -1.79
CA GLY A 359 -0.55 12.68 -2.22
C GLY A 359 -0.80 11.18 -2.39
N LEU A 360 -1.48 10.53 -1.44
CA LEU A 360 -1.87 9.13 -1.59
C LEU A 360 -2.84 8.92 -2.75
N SER A 361 -3.81 9.81 -2.95
CA SER A 361 -4.79 9.71 -4.03
C SER A 361 -4.11 9.74 -5.41
N CYS A 362 -3.24 10.72 -5.65
CA CYS A 362 -2.46 10.80 -6.89
C CYS A 362 -1.51 9.61 -7.06
N LEU A 363 -0.88 9.16 -5.97
CA LEU A 363 0.01 8.00 -5.98
C LEU A 363 -0.74 6.75 -6.44
N TRP A 364 -1.88 6.44 -5.84
CA TRP A 364 -2.63 5.22 -6.18
C TRP A 364 -3.09 5.20 -7.62
N VAL A 365 -3.57 6.33 -8.15
CA VAL A 365 -3.91 6.44 -9.58
C VAL A 365 -2.70 6.14 -10.47
N ALA A 366 -1.54 6.73 -10.14
CA ALA A 366 -0.31 6.47 -10.88
C ALA A 366 0.15 5.01 -10.78
N MET A 367 -0.10 4.34 -9.65
CA MET A 367 0.25 2.92 -9.45
C MET A 367 -0.69 1.94 -10.16
N ALA A 368 -1.85 2.37 -10.64
CA ALA A 368 -2.81 1.50 -11.31
C ALA A 368 -2.22 0.79 -12.54
N ALA A 369 -1.54 1.53 -13.40
CA ALA A 369 -0.92 0.96 -14.61
C ALA A 369 0.25 0.00 -14.28
N PRO A 370 1.28 0.38 -13.48
CA PRO A 370 2.36 -0.54 -13.10
C PRO A 370 1.85 -1.82 -12.44
N SER A 371 0.86 -1.73 -11.54
CA SER A 371 0.32 -2.89 -10.84
C SER A 371 -0.44 -3.84 -11.76
N THR A 372 -1.19 -3.30 -12.72
CA THR A 372 -2.00 -4.11 -13.65
C THR A 372 -1.14 -4.74 -14.73
N LEU A 373 -0.11 -4.04 -15.22
CA LEU A 373 0.73 -4.48 -16.33
C LEU A 373 1.88 -5.41 -15.89
N SER A 374 2.21 -5.44 -14.61
CA SER A 374 3.34 -6.19 -14.06
C SER A 374 3.32 -7.68 -14.44
N ALA A 375 2.24 -8.39 -14.15
CA ALA A 375 2.11 -9.81 -14.45
C ALA A 375 2.01 -10.11 -15.97
N PRO A 376 1.23 -9.37 -16.78
CA PRO A 376 1.26 -9.50 -18.22
C PRO A 376 2.66 -9.33 -18.84
N ILE A 377 3.43 -8.33 -18.41
CA ILE A 377 4.81 -8.12 -18.91
C ILE A 377 5.68 -9.33 -18.59
N ALA A 378 5.65 -9.83 -17.36
CA ALA A 378 6.45 -11.00 -16.98
C ALA A 378 6.06 -12.26 -17.75
N LEU A 379 4.76 -12.46 -17.97
CA LEU A 379 4.25 -13.60 -18.73
C LEU A 379 4.65 -13.51 -20.22
N GLU A 380 4.56 -12.33 -20.82
CA GLU A 380 4.96 -12.11 -22.21
C GLU A 380 6.47 -12.36 -22.41
N ILE A 381 7.30 -11.90 -21.47
CA ILE A 381 8.74 -12.21 -21.46
C ILE A 381 8.96 -13.74 -21.41
N TYR A 382 8.21 -14.44 -20.55
CA TYR A 382 8.32 -15.90 -20.43
C TYR A 382 7.86 -16.62 -21.71
N THR A 383 6.71 -16.25 -22.27
CA THR A 383 6.18 -16.90 -23.50
C THR A 383 7.04 -16.64 -24.72
N GLY A 384 7.60 -15.43 -24.83
CA GLY A 384 8.47 -15.06 -25.96
C GLY A 384 9.88 -15.66 -25.89
N THR A 385 10.41 -15.91 -24.68
CA THR A 385 11.77 -16.44 -24.48
C THR A 385 11.82 -17.93 -24.14
N GLY A 386 10.71 -18.53 -23.75
CA GLY A 386 10.65 -19.90 -23.23
C GLY A 386 11.35 -20.10 -21.87
N SER A 387 11.81 -19.03 -21.23
CA SER A 387 12.57 -19.07 -19.98
C SER A 387 12.09 -18.02 -18.97
N TYR A 388 12.06 -18.40 -17.69
CA TYR A 388 11.76 -17.46 -16.60
C TYR A 388 12.90 -16.48 -16.31
N LEU A 389 14.11 -16.71 -16.82
CA LEU A 389 15.27 -15.87 -16.55
C LEU A 389 15.00 -14.39 -16.85
N GLY A 390 14.34 -14.10 -17.98
CA GLY A 390 13.97 -12.72 -18.34
C GLY A 390 13.03 -12.07 -17.31
N ALA A 391 12.03 -12.79 -16.83
CA ALA A 391 11.09 -12.30 -15.81
C ALA A 391 11.78 -12.10 -14.44
N GLN A 392 12.71 -12.98 -14.07
CA GLN A 392 13.52 -12.88 -12.86
C GLN A 392 14.45 -11.66 -12.90
N LEU A 393 15.15 -11.44 -14.02
CA LEU A 393 16.00 -10.27 -14.23
C LEU A 393 15.16 -8.98 -14.22
N PHE A 394 14.05 -8.95 -14.93
CA PHE A 394 13.12 -7.82 -14.92
C PHE A 394 12.72 -7.46 -13.49
N THR A 395 12.27 -8.43 -12.71
CA THR A 395 11.81 -8.21 -11.33
C THR A 395 12.94 -7.69 -10.44
N GLY A 396 14.13 -8.29 -10.52
CA GLY A 396 15.29 -7.86 -9.73
C GLY A 396 15.74 -6.44 -10.07
N PHE A 397 15.82 -6.10 -11.36
CA PHE A 397 16.20 -4.75 -11.80
C PHE A 397 15.11 -3.71 -11.45
N MET A 398 13.82 -4.06 -11.48
CA MET A 398 12.76 -3.14 -11.02
C MET A 398 12.92 -2.79 -9.52
N TYR A 399 13.25 -3.75 -8.65
CA TYR A 399 13.54 -3.46 -7.25
C TYR A 399 14.82 -2.62 -7.05
N ILE A 400 15.86 -2.84 -7.88
CA ILE A 400 17.06 -2.01 -7.85
C ILE A 400 16.75 -0.59 -8.32
N ALA A 401 15.98 -0.41 -9.40
CA ALA A 401 15.55 0.91 -9.87
C ALA A 401 14.71 1.64 -8.82
N SER A 402 13.81 0.91 -8.16
CA SER A 402 13.06 1.40 -7.01
C SER A 402 13.98 1.91 -5.90
N ALA A 403 15.01 1.14 -5.53
CA ALA A 403 16.01 1.54 -4.54
C ALA A 403 16.79 2.80 -4.97
N VAL A 404 17.15 2.94 -6.24
CA VAL A 404 17.81 4.14 -6.77
C VAL A 404 16.93 5.38 -6.59
N CYS A 405 15.64 5.29 -6.88
CA CYS A 405 14.70 6.41 -6.65
C CYS A 405 14.68 6.83 -5.16
N VAL A 406 14.64 5.86 -4.25
CA VAL A 406 14.65 6.13 -2.80
C VAL A 406 16.00 6.72 -2.37
N PHE A 407 17.12 6.26 -2.93
CA PHE A 407 18.43 6.82 -2.65
C PHE A 407 18.53 8.28 -3.07
N VAL A 408 18.06 8.63 -4.27
CA VAL A 408 18.01 10.02 -4.74
C VAL A 408 17.08 10.87 -3.85
N LEU A 409 15.94 10.34 -3.44
CA LEU A 409 15.04 11.00 -2.49
C LEU A 409 15.72 11.27 -1.14
N ARG A 410 16.51 10.32 -0.64
CA ARG A 410 17.32 10.48 0.58
C ARG A 410 18.31 11.64 0.44
N MET A 411 19.04 11.71 -0.68
CA MET A 411 20.00 12.77 -0.96
C MET A 411 19.32 14.14 -1.01
N TRP A 412 18.15 14.22 -1.66
CA TRP A 412 17.34 15.42 -1.69
C TRP A 412 16.92 15.89 -0.29
N GLN A 413 16.48 14.97 0.57
CA GLN A 413 16.03 15.28 1.92
C GLN A 413 17.18 15.76 2.81
N ILE A 414 18.37 15.16 2.70
CA ILE A 414 19.58 15.61 3.41
C ILE A 414 19.93 17.03 2.97
N ASN A 415 19.95 17.30 1.67
CA ASN A 415 20.25 18.62 1.13
C ASN A 415 19.22 19.68 1.57
N ARG A 416 17.95 19.32 1.70
CA ARG A 416 16.90 20.19 2.22
C ARG A 416 17.16 20.54 3.68
N ARG A 417 17.42 19.54 4.53
CA ARG A 417 17.72 19.77 5.96
C ARG A 417 18.96 20.65 6.19
N ILE A 418 19.98 20.52 5.33
CA ILE A 418 21.18 21.37 5.39
C ILE A 418 20.81 22.80 5.04
N ARG A 419 20.05 23.03 3.97
CA ARG A 419 19.57 24.38 3.59
C ARG A 419 18.74 25.02 4.69
N ASP A 420 17.77 24.30 5.25
CA ASP A 420 16.92 24.80 6.33
C ASP A 420 17.74 25.20 7.58
N LYS A 421 18.85 24.49 7.88
CA LYS A 421 19.78 24.84 8.95
C LYS A 421 20.60 26.08 8.63
N VAL A 422 21.10 26.23 7.41
CA VAL A 422 21.87 27.42 6.96
C VAL A 422 20.97 28.64 6.99
N ASP A 423 19.74 28.54 6.47
CA ASP A 423 18.80 29.68 6.46
C ASP A 423 18.41 30.06 7.90
N SER A 424 18.21 29.11 8.81
CA SER A 424 17.93 29.41 10.23
C SER A 424 19.12 30.04 10.95
N SER A 425 20.36 29.61 10.65
CA SER A 425 21.57 30.23 11.21
C SER A 425 21.85 31.60 10.62
N ALA A 426 21.55 31.84 9.34
CA ALA A 426 21.64 33.15 8.73
C ALA A 426 20.64 34.15 9.35
N ILE A 427 19.42 33.69 9.66
CA ILE A 427 18.42 34.52 10.36
C ILE A 427 18.83 34.81 11.81
N SER A 428 19.44 33.85 12.51
CA SER A 428 19.97 34.02 13.86
C SER A 428 21.29 34.82 13.88
N GLY A 429 22.11 34.69 12.84
CA GLY A 429 23.39 35.38 12.70
C GLY A 429 23.27 36.85 12.23
N LEU A 430 22.08 37.34 11.90
CA LEU A 430 21.81 38.78 11.77
C LEU A 430 21.85 39.49 13.15
N THR A 431 22.04 38.74 14.24
CA THR A 431 22.25 39.29 15.59
C THR A 431 23.70 39.19 16.07
N ASP A 432 24.63 38.45 15.40
CA ASP A 432 26.04 38.37 15.77
C ASP A 432 26.96 38.28 14.55
N ASN A 433 27.93 39.23 14.48
CA ASN A 433 28.86 39.46 13.39
C ASN A 433 29.86 38.34 13.12
N ASN A 434 30.13 38.14 11.81
CA ASN A 434 31.40 37.80 11.15
C ASN A 434 32.30 36.72 11.73
N GLU A 435 32.55 35.76 10.86
CA GLU A 435 33.68 34.84 10.71
C GLU A 435 33.22 33.37 10.67
N GLU A 436 33.13 32.82 9.44
CA GLU A 436 33.36 31.40 9.13
C GLU A 436 32.72 30.91 7.81
N GLU A 437 32.87 31.67 6.73
CA GLU A 437 32.25 31.31 5.41
C GLU A 437 33.14 30.45 4.49
N HIS A 438 34.38 30.14 4.83
CA HIS A 438 35.34 29.49 3.90
C HIS A 438 35.64 28.01 4.13
N GLY A 439 35.20 27.39 5.25
CA GLY A 439 35.52 25.98 5.59
C GLY A 439 34.53 24.93 5.08
N GLU A 440 33.30 25.31 4.73
CA GLU A 440 32.20 24.34 4.59
C GLU A 440 32.01 23.70 3.21
N ARG A 441 32.57 24.27 2.14
CA ARG A 441 32.34 23.76 0.77
C ARG A 441 33.06 22.45 0.43
N GLN A 442 34.09 22.05 1.13
CA GLN A 442 34.84 20.80 0.87
C GLN A 442 34.32 19.55 1.61
N GLY A 443 33.41 19.70 2.56
CA GLY A 443 32.84 18.57 3.33
C GLY A 443 31.58 17.92 2.72
N TRP A 444 31.09 18.38 1.59
CA TRP A 444 29.78 18.05 1.06
C TRP A 444 29.61 16.58 0.59
N THR A 445 30.64 16.02 -0.01
CA THR A 445 30.60 14.64 -0.52
C THR A 445 30.69 13.57 0.58
N LEU A 446 31.34 13.88 1.69
CA LEU A 446 31.53 12.93 2.82
C LEU A 446 30.34 12.94 3.80
N LYS A 447 29.64 14.07 3.98
CA LYS A 447 28.43 14.15 4.84
C LYS A 447 27.24 13.39 4.26
N CYS A 448 27.14 13.28 2.94
CA CYS A 448 26.08 12.53 2.26
C CYS A 448 26.18 11.00 2.48
N LEU A 449 27.36 10.49 2.81
CA LEU A 449 27.58 9.06 3.09
C LEU A 449 27.46 8.71 4.59
N ARG A 450 27.41 9.69 5.48
CA ARG A 450 27.11 9.42 6.89
C ARG A 450 25.67 8.94 7.07
N TRP A 451 25.52 7.84 7.78
CA TRP A 451 24.24 7.30 8.22
C TRP A 451 23.61 8.20 9.29
N GLU A 452 23.10 9.35 8.90
CA GLU A 452 22.21 10.11 9.77
C GLU A 452 20.81 9.50 9.63
N THR A 453 20.09 9.34 10.74
CA THR A 453 18.69 8.92 10.76
C THR A 453 17.84 9.99 10.06
N VAL A 454 17.50 9.71 8.82
CA VAL A 454 16.65 10.55 7.97
C VAL A 454 15.23 10.03 8.02
#